data_9998afe06e9df11f44bdccbddd7325a5
#
_entry.id   9998afe06e9df11f44bdccbddd7325a5
#
_cell.length_a   1.000
_cell.length_b   1.000
_cell.length_c   1.000
_cell.angle_alpha   90.00
_cell.angle_beta   90.00
_cell.angle_gamma   90.00
#
_symmetry.space_group_name_H-M   'P 1'
#
loop_
_entity.id
_entity.type
_entity.pdbx_description
1 polymer ?
#
loop_
_entity_poly.entity_id
_entity_poly.type
_entity_poly.pdbx_seq_one_letter_code
_entity_poly.pdbx_strand_id
1 'polypeptide(L)'
;ESERITQNFFPRYCLSTFKRRPMHTILLLTISNIFMTFAWYGHLKYKESPLWLAILASWGIAFVEYCFQVPANRIGHYEFTAAQLKTIQEVITLIVFCVFSVLYLKEDLKWNYLVGFGMMIGAVFFVFKEW
;
A
#
# COMPACT_ATOMS: atom_id res chain seq x y z
N GLU A 1 12.13 -24.33 13.59
CA GLU A 1 11.22 -24.28 14.75
C GLU A 1 10.33 -23.04 14.76
N SER A 2 10.82 -21.89 14.32
CA SER A 2 10.01 -20.67 14.16
C SER A 2 8.94 -20.78 13.05
N GLU A 3 9.21 -21.56 12.01
CA GLU A 3 8.24 -21.81 10.94
C GLU A 3 7.07 -22.71 11.38
N ARG A 4 7.30 -23.62 12.33
CA ARG A 4 6.25 -24.49 12.86
C ARG A 4 5.26 -23.75 13.76
N ILE A 5 5.70 -22.73 14.49
CA ILE A 5 4.85 -21.96 15.40
C ILE A 5 3.89 -21.07 14.61
N THR A 6 4.35 -20.52 13.48
CA THR A 6 3.53 -19.66 12.62
C THR A 6 2.44 -20.45 11.87
N GLN A 7 2.68 -21.73 11.58
CA GLN A 7 1.70 -22.57 10.88
C GLN A 7 0.49 -22.99 11.74
N ASN A 8 0.62 -22.94 13.06
CA ASN A 8 -0.45 -23.39 13.97
C ASN A 8 -1.41 -22.27 14.40
N PHE A 9 -1.08 -21.00 14.13
CA PHE A 9 -1.88 -19.86 14.59
C PHE A 9 -3.00 -19.47 13.64
N PHE A 10 -2.93 -19.87 12.36
CA PHE A 10 -4.01 -19.65 11.39
C PHE A 10 -4.56 -20.99 10.89
N PRO A 11 -5.87 -21.20 10.93
CA PRO A 11 -6.47 -22.41 10.39
C PRO A 11 -6.17 -22.51 8.89
N ARG A 12 -5.63 -23.65 8.49
CA ARG A 12 -5.20 -23.96 7.10
C ARG A 12 -6.28 -23.67 6.05
N TYR A 13 -7.52 -23.61 6.45
CA TYR A 13 -8.68 -23.40 5.57
C TYR A 13 -8.76 -21.95 5.03
N CYS A 14 -8.38 -20.97 5.83
CA CYS A 14 -8.31 -19.57 5.37
C CYS A 14 -7.21 -19.34 4.33
N LEU A 15 -6.09 -20.04 4.47
CA LEU A 15 -4.94 -19.90 3.57
C LEU A 15 -5.18 -20.56 2.22
N SER A 16 -5.94 -21.67 2.16
CA SER A 16 -6.17 -22.39 0.90
C SER A 16 -7.08 -21.65 -0.07
N THR A 17 -8.04 -20.89 0.46
CA THR A 17 -8.97 -20.10 -0.36
C THR A 17 -8.31 -18.81 -0.90
N PHE A 18 -7.38 -18.24 -0.13
CA PHE A 18 -6.64 -17.04 -0.51
C PHE A 18 -5.41 -17.30 -1.39
N LYS A 19 -4.89 -18.54 -1.40
CA LYS A 19 -3.63 -18.90 -2.04
C LYS A 19 -3.61 -18.79 -3.57
N ARG A 20 -4.76 -18.64 -4.22
CA ARG A 20 -4.86 -18.78 -5.68
C ARG A 20 -5.17 -17.50 -6.47
N ARG A 21 -5.21 -16.33 -5.84
CA ARG A 21 -5.63 -15.12 -6.57
C ARG A 21 -4.75 -13.91 -6.22
N PRO A 22 -3.79 -13.55 -7.09
CA PRO A 22 -3.01 -12.32 -6.93
C PRO A 22 -3.88 -11.06 -6.85
N MET A 23 -5.11 -11.12 -7.38
CA MET A 23 -6.10 -10.05 -7.32
C MET A 23 -6.47 -9.65 -5.90
N HIS A 24 -6.53 -10.60 -4.95
CA HIS A 24 -6.82 -10.28 -3.55
C HIS A 24 -5.69 -9.47 -2.90
N THR A 25 -4.44 -9.81 -3.20
CA THR A 25 -3.27 -9.06 -2.71
C THR A 25 -3.30 -7.63 -3.24
N ILE A 26 -3.52 -7.45 -4.53
CA ILE A 26 -3.59 -6.13 -5.16
C ILE A 26 -4.74 -5.31 -4.59
N LEU A 27 -5.92 -5.92 -4.41
CA LEU A 27 -7.09 -5.26 -3.85
C LEU A 27 -6.83 -4.79 -2.41
N LEU A 28 -6.28 -5.66 -1.56
CA LEU A 28 -5.95 -5.33 -0.17
C LEU A 28 -4.87 -4.24 -0.10
N LEU A 29 -3.85 -4.30 -0.95
CA LEU A 29 -2.82 -3.28 -1.03
C LEU A 29 -3.40 -1.93 -1.49
N THR A 30 -4.34 -1.94 -2.42
CA THR A 30 -5.00 -0.71 -2.89
C THR A 30 -5.82 -0.07 -1.78
N ILE A 31 -6.64 -0.84 -1.07
CA ILE A 31 -7.42 -0.37 0.09
C ILE A 31 -6.48 0.18 1.16
N SER A 32 -5.44 -0.55 1.50
CA SER A 32 -4.42 -0.14 2.45
C SER A 32 -3.78 1.20 2.06
N ASN A 33 -3.41 1.37 0.80
CA ASN A 33 -2.78 2.59 0.32
C ASN A 33 -3.72 3.79 0.32
N ILE A 34 -5.02 3.59 0.12
CA ILE A 34 -6.01 4.67 0.27
C ILE A 34 -6.01 5.17 1.72
N PHE A 35 -6.09 4.29 2.71
CA PHE A 35 -6.01 4.66 4.13
C PHE A 35 -4.67 5.31 4.48
N MET A 36 -3.56 4.74 3.98
CA MET A 36 -2.22 5.27 4.22
C MET A 36 -2.08 6.70 3.68
N THR A 37 -2.58 6.95 2.49
CA THR A 37 -2.55 8.29 1.88
C THR A 37 -3.30 9.30 2.73
N PHE A 38 -4.48 8.96 3.24
CA PHE A 38 -5.21 9.82 4.17
C PHE A 38 -4.48 9.99 5.50
N ALA A 39 -3.84 8.95 6.03
CA ALA A 39 -3.07 9.04 7.27
C ALA A 39 -1.88 10.00 7.14
N TRP A 40 -1.18 9.95 6.01
CA TRP A 40 0.02 10.77 5.81
C TRP A 40 -0.28 12.20 5.36
N TYR A 41 -1.29 12.40 4.53
CA TYR A 41 -1.51 13.66 3.83
C TYR A 41 -2.89 14.29 4.07
N GLY A 42 -3.84 13.55 4.65
CA GLY A 42 -5.19 14.05 4.89
C GLY A 42 -5.23 15.28 5.79
N HIS A 43 -4.34 15.36 6.78
CA HIS A 43 -4.22 16.50 7.70
C HIS A 43 -3.70 17.77 7.02
N LEU A 44 -3.10 17.70 5.82
CA LEU A 44 -2.59 18.87 5.12
C LEU A 44 -3.69 19.85 4.70
N LYS A 45 -4.91 19.37 4.56
CA LYS A 45 -6.08 20.22 4.32
C LYS A 45 -6.49 21.03 5.53
N TYR A 46 -6.13 20.57 6.74
CA TYR A 46 -6.49 21.17 8.03
C TYR A 46 -5.26 21.62 8.81
N LYS A 47 -4.42 22.45 8.18
CA LYS A 47 -3.15 22.91 8.77
C LYS A 47 -3.32 23.72 10.05
N GLU A 48 -4.47 24.32 10.28
CA GLU A 48 -4.79 25.12 11.46
C GLU A 48 -5.13 24.26 12.68
N SER A 49 -5.36 22.96 12.51
CA SER A 49 -5.62 22.04 13.60
C SER A 49 -4.39 21.84 14.49
N PRO A 50 -4.56 21.60 15.80
CA PRO A 50 -3.43 21.31 16.69
C PRO A 50 -2.64 20.09 16.19
N LEU A 51 -1.31 20.14 16.29
CA LEU A 51 -0.42 19.07 15.82
C LEU A 51 -0.72 17.73 16.49
N TRP A 52 -0.99 17.74 17.81
CA TRP A 52 -1.28 16.50 18.54
C TRP A 52 -2.57 15.81 18.04
N LEU A 53 -3.57 16.58 17.64
CA LEU A 53 -4.81 16.05 17.08
C LEU A 53 -4.57 15.42 15.71
N ALA A 54 -3.77 16.08 14.86
CA ALA A 54 -3.37 15.56 13.56
C ALA A 54 -2.61 14.22 13.71
N ILE A 55 -1.70 14.13 14.68
CA ILE A 55 -0.94 12.90 14.97
C ILE A 55 -1.89 11.78 15.40
N LEU A 56 -2.81 12.04 16.34
CA LEU A 56 -3.75 11.02 16.83
C LEU A 56 -4.70 10.55 15.72
N ALA A 57 -5.24 11.45 14.93
CA ALA A 57 -6.12 11.12 13.82
C ALA A 57 -5.39 10.27 12.76
N SER A 58 -4.19 10.68 12.39
CA SER A 58 -3.35 9.94 11.44
C SER A 58 -2.97 8.55 11.97
N TRP A 59 -2.63 8.44 13.24
CA TRP A 59 -2.33 7.18 13.88
C TRP A 59 -3.53 6.23 13.88
N GLY A 60 -4.73 6.73 14.16
CA GLY A 60 -5.96 5.93 14.11
C GLY A 60 -6.25 5.40 12.70
N ILE A 61 -6.07 6.23 11.67
CA ILE A 61 -6.21 5.82 10.28
C ILE A 61 -5.15 4.78 9.90
N ALA A 62 -3.90 4.98 10.31
CA ALA A 62 -2.82 4.04 10.07
C ALA A 62 -3.05 2.69 10.76
N PHE A 63 -3.69 2.66 11.92
CA PHE A 63 -4.09 1.42 12.58
C PHE A 63 -5.05 0.59 11.70
N VAL A 64 -6.06 1.23 11.14
CA VAL A 64 -6.99 0.58 10.20
C VAL A 64 -6.24 0.11 8.94
N GLU A 65 -5.31 0.92 8.44
CA GLU A 65 -4.47 0.57 7.29
C GLU A 65 -3.69 -0.72 7.55
N TYR A 66 -3.06 -0.88 8.70
CA TYR A 66 -2.33 -2.10 9.05
C TYR A 66 -3.21 -3.35 9.02
N CYS A 67 -4.48 -3.24 9.33
CA CYS A 67 -5.41 -4.37 9.24
C CYS A 67 -5.56 -4.90 7.81
N PHE A 68 -5.27 -4.09 6.80
CA PHE A 68 -5.25 -4.48 5.39
C PHE A 68 -3.84 -4.77 4.88
N GLN A 69 -2.86 -3.97 5.30
CA GLN A 69 -1.47 -4.06 4.82
C GLN A 69 -0.78 -5.37 5.24
N VAL A 70 -0.87 -5.72 6.51
CA VAL A 70 -0.19 -6.91 7.04
C VAL A 70 -0.74 -8.20 6.42
N PRO A 71 -2.07 -8.42 6.35
CA PRO A 71 -2.61 -9.57 5.62
C PRO A 71 -2.23 -9.57 4.14
N ALA A 72 -2.24 -8.42 3.47
CA ALA A 72 -1.87 -8.31 2.07
C ALA A 72 -0.43 -8.77 1.81
N ASN A 73 0.51 -8.33 2.64
CA ASN A 73 1.91 -8.73 2.52
C ASN A 73 2.10 -10.22 2.83
N ARG A 74 1.43 -10.76 3.82
CA ARG A 74 1.54 -12.19 4.16
C ARG A 74 0.98 -13.09 3.07
N ILE A 75 -0.19 -12.75 2.54
CA ILE A 75 -0.81 -13.51 1.44
C ILE A 75 0.02 -13.36 0.17
N GLY A 76 0.42 -12.14 -0.15
CA GLY A 76 1.19 -11.84 -1.36
C GLY A 76 2.56 -12.48 -1.39
N HIS A 77 3.20 -12.69 -0.24
CA HIS A 77 4.52 -13.29 -0.17
C HIS A 77 4.55 -14.77 -0.59
N TYR A 78 3.42 -15.44 -0.68
CA TYR A 78 3.34 -16.79 -1.26
C TYR A 78 3.54 -16.80 -2.78
N GLU A 79 3.23 -15.71 -3.46
CA GLU A 79 3.33 -15.59 -4.93
C GLU A 79 4.42 -14.64 -5.39
N PHE A 80 4.73 -13.62 -4.58
CA PHE A 80 5.70 -12.58 -4.92
C PHE A 80 6.83 -12.54 -3.90
N THR A 81 8.01 -12.15 -4.37
CA THR A 81 9.12 -11.84 -3.45
C THR A 81 8.82 -10.54 -2.69
N ALA A 82 9.54 -10.30 -1.58
CA ALA A 82 9.38 -9.06 -0.83
C ALA A 82 9.70 -7.83 -1.68
N ALA A 83 10.70 -7.90 -2.55
CA ALA A 83 11.06 -6.82 -3.48
C ALA A 83 9.93 -6.54 -4.49
N GLN A 84 9.31 -7.59 -5.03
CA GLN A 84 8.18 -7.47 -5.94
C GLN A 84 6.95 -6.87 -5.25
N LEU A 85 6.64 -7.31 -4.02
CA LEU A 85 5.55 -6.75 -3.23
C LEU A 85 5.77 -5.25 -2.96
N LYS A 86 6.98 -4.87 -2.58
CA LYS A 86 7.33 -3.47 -2.37
C LYS A 86 7.15 -2.65 -3.64
N THR A 87 7.58 -3.18 -4.77
CA THR A 87 7.45 -2.50 -6.08
C THR A 87 5.99 -2.32 -6.47
N ILE A 88 5.16 -3.35 -6.33
CA ILE A 88 3.71 -3.26 -6.57
C ILE A 88 3.09 -2.20 -5.68
N GLN A 89 3.46 -2.18 -4.41
CA GLN A 89 2.98 -1.20 -3.44
C GLN A 89 3.35 0.23 -3.82
N GLU A 90 4.56 0.47 -4.30
CA GLU A 90 5.01 1.80 -4.74
C GLU A 90 4.18 2.29 -5.95
N VAL A 91 3.92 1.44 -6.92
CA VAL A 91 3.07 1.79 -8.09
C VAL A 91 1.66 2.15 -7.63
N ILE A 92 1.06 1.32 -6.77
CA ILE A 92 -0.29 1.58 -6.23
C ILE A 92 -0.29 2.89 -5.45
N THR A 93 0.72 3.11 -4.60
CA THR A 93 0.88 4.33 -3.80
C THR A 93 0.92 5.57 -4.69
N LEU A 94 1.66 5.53 -5.78
CA LEU A 94 1.76 6.65 -6.71
C LEU A 94 0.43 6.95 -7.40
N ILE A 95 -0.27 5.92 -7.88
CA ILE A 95 -1.58 6.08 -8.53
C ILE A 95 -2.59 6.66 -7.55
N VAL A 96 -2.69 6.07 -6.36
CA VAL A 96 -3.61 6.53 -5.30
C VAL A 96 -3.26 7.97 -4.90
N PHE A 97 -1.98 8.29 -4.74
CA PHE A 97 -1.53 9.62 -4.37
C PHE A 97 -1.85 10.65 -5.46
N CYS A 98 -1.66 10.33 -6.74
CA CYS A 98 -2.01 11.24 -7.84
C CYS A 98 -3.50 11.57 -7.83
N VAL A 99 -4.35 10.55 -7.69
CA VAL A 99 -5.81 10.76 -7.61
C VAL A 99 -6.17 11.59 -6.38
N PHE A 100 -5.59 11.27 -5.22
CA PHE A 100 -5.80 11.99 -3.98
C PHE A 100 -5.36 13.46 -4.08
N SER A 101 -4.19 13.71 -4.63
CA SER A 101 -3.63 15.05 -4.78
C SER A 101 -4.53 15.94 -5.64
N VAL A 102 -5.02 15.41 -6.75
CA VAL A 102 -5.91 16.17 -7.66
C VAL A 102 -7.29 16.37 -7.04
N LEU A 103 -7.90 15.33 -6.46
CA LEU A 103 -9.29 15.36 -5.99
C LEU A 103 -9.43 15.98 -4.59
N TYR A 104 -8.53 15.66 -3.69
CA TYR A 104 -8.62 16.07 -2.28
C TYR A 104 -7.83 17.33 -1.97
N LEU A 105 -6.55 17.37 -2.33
CA LEU A 105 -5.69 18.55 -2.12
C LEU A 105 -5.88 19.61 -3.17
N LYS A 106 -6.49 19.30 -4.31
CA LYS A 106 -6.71 20.19 -5.45
C LYS A 106 -5.42 20.83 -5.99
N GLU A 107 -4.36 20.00 -6.02
CA GLU A 107 -3.07 20.39 -6.59
C GLU A 107 -3.02 20.04 -8.08
N ASP A 108 -2.37 20.85 -8.87
CA ASP A 108 -2.19 20.60 -10.30
C ASP A 108 -1.05 19.61 -10.53
N LEU A 109 -1.33 18.57 -11.34
CA LEU A 109 -0.30 17.65 -11.81
C LEU A 109 0.55 18.31 -12.89
N LYS A 110 1.78 18.65 -12.55
CA LYS A 110 2.75 19.21 -13.48
C LYS A 110 3.36 18.11 -14.36
N TRP A 111 3.78 18.49 -15.56
CA TRP A 111 4.36 17.57 -16.53
C TRP A 111 5.60 16.83 -15.99
N ASN A 112 6.43 17.49 -15.18
CA ASN A 112 7.60 16.88 -14.59
C ASN A 112 7.25 15.70 -13.64
N TYR A 113 6.10 15.75 -12.96
CA TYR A 113 5.63 14.64 -12.13
C TYR A 113 5.24 13.44 -12.98
N LEU A 114 4.60 13.67 -14.13
CA LEU A 114 4.24 12.61 -15.06
C LEU A 114 5.48 11.89 -15.62
N VAL A 115 6.52 12.66 -15.95
CA VAL A 115 7.81 12.10 -16.40
C VAL A 115 8.46 11.27 -15.30
N GLY A 116 8.49 11.78 -14.06
CA GLY A 116 9.04 11.06 -12.91
C GLY A 116 8.30 9.74 -12.65
N PHE A 117 6.98 9.75 -12.69
CA PHE A 117 6.16 8.54 -12.51
C PHE A 117 6.38 7.55 -13.66
N GLY A 118 6.54 8.03 -14.89
CA GLY A 118 6.90 7.18 -16.03
C GLY A 118 8.22 6.46 -15.84
N MET A 119 9.23 7.14 -15.29
CA MET A 119 10.51 6.53 -14.95
C MET A 119 10.37 5.45 -13.86
N MET A 120 9.52 5.67 -12.87
CA MET A 120 9.25 4.68 -11.83
C MET A 120 8.56 3.43 -12.39
N ILE A 121 7.64 3.59 -13.34
CA ILE A 121 7.04 2.46 -14.06
C ILE A 121 8.12 1.67 -14.83
N GLY A 122 9.08 2.36 -15.44
CA GLY A 122 10.23 1.72 -16.06
C GLY A 122 11.06 0.89 -15.08
N ALA A 123 11.24 1.38 -13.85
CA ALA A 123 11.93 0.64 -12.79
C ALA A 123 11.20 -0.67 -12.43
N VAL A 124 9.86 -0.68 -12.45
CA VAL A 124 9.05 -1.89 -12.22
C VAL A 124 9.43 -2.99 -13.20
N PHE A 125 9.61 -2.64 -14.46
CA PHE A 125 10.00 -3.59 -15.51
C PHE A 125 11.30 -4.33 -15.14
N PHE A 126 12.30 -3.61 -14.64
CA PHE A 126 13.57 -4.21 -14.23
C PHE A 126 13.45 -5.12 -13.01
N VAL A 127 12.57 -4.80 -12.07
CA VAL A 127 12.35 -5.62 -10.86
C VAL A 127 11.66 -6.94 -11.19
N PHE A 128 10.73 -6.94 -12.14
CA PHE A 128 9.97 -8.13 -12.51
C PHE A 128 10.62 -8.96 -13.61
N LYS A 129 11.59 -8.42 -14.31
CA LYS A 129 12.30 -9.15 -15.35
C LYS A 129 13.21 -10.20 -14.70
N GLU A 130 13.03 -11.45 -15.07
CA GLU A 130 13.96 -12.52 -14.73
C GLU A 130 15.21 -12.42 -15.60
N TRP A 131 16.34 -12.31 -14.97
CA TRP A 131 17.65 -12.20 -15.61
C TRP A 131 18.36 -13.54 -15.70
#